data_8e145e9d8fc3f61f2452301c6d41b276
#
_entry.id   8e145e9d8fc3f61f2452301c6d41b276
#
_cell.length_a   1.000
_cell.length_b   1.000
_cell.length_c   1.000
_cell.angle_alpha   90.00
_cell.angle_beta   90.00
_cell.angle_gamma   90.00
#
_symmetry.space_group_name_H-M   'P 1'
#
loop_
_entity.id
_entity.type
_entity.pdbx_description
1 polymer ?
#
loop_
_entity_poly.entity_id
_entity_poly.type
_entity_poly.pdbx_seq_one_letter_code
_entity_poly.pdbx_strand_id
1 'polypeptide(L)'
;MVAILLVLRSFNIYGEVLPWQSQSSALLTLMNFVNFTKYPPSLNFLMLTIGIALLMLAWFETLSNKFMDAMEVFGSAPMFIYILHLYVLLISYRIVLATVGPNVGDLFALDYVWQLWAIAALLMWALYYPTKAFAKFKHGTNMAWVKYF
;
A
#
# COMPACT_ATOMS: atom_id res chain seq x y z
N MET A 1 4.16 -12.76 -17.78
CA MET A 1 3.70 -11.36 -17.88
C MET A 1 4.87 -10.39 -17.88
N VAL A 2 5.75 -10.39 -16.86
CA VAL A 2 6.90 -9.45 -16.78
C VAL A 2 7.85 -9.55 -17.99
N ALA A 3 8.17 -10.77 -18.46
CA ALA A 3 9.01 -10.96 -19.64
C ALA A 3 8.38 -10.37 -20.91
N ILE A 4 7.08 -10.56 -21.11
CA ILE A 4 6.35 -9.99 -22.25
C ILE A 4 6.35 -8.46 -22.19
N LEU A 5 6.12 -7.89 -21.01
CA LEU A 5 6.23 -6.45 -20.77
C LEU A 5 7.61 -5.91 -21.17
N LEU A 6 8.69 -6.57 -20.75
CA LEU A 6 10.06 -6.14 -21.09
C LEU A 6 10.27 -6.13 -22.60
N VAL A 7 9.78 -7.14 -23.32
CA VAL A 7 9.87 -7.20 -24.79
C VAL A 7 9.05 -6.06 -25.43
N LEU A 8 7.77 -5.90 -25.06
CA LEU A 8 6.92 -4.84 -25.61
C LEU A 8 7.50 -3.44 -25.35
N ARG A 9 8.01 -3.23 -24.14
CA ARG A 9 8.60 -1.94 -23.74
C ARG A 9 9.94 -1.67 -24.43
N SER A 10 10.80 -2.68 -24.56
CA SER A 10 12.11 -2.51 -25.21
C SER A 10 11.99 -2.04 -26.66
N PHE A 11 11.00 -2.57 -27.37
CA PHE A 11 10.78 -2.22 -28.77
C PHE A 11 9.78 -1.09 -29.00
N ASN A 12 9.18 -0.52 -27.95
CA ASN A 12 8.12 0.51 -28.06
C ASN A 12 6.97 0.11 -29.00
N ILE A 13 6.58 -1.19 -29.05
CA ILE A 13 5.62 -1.69 -30.04
C ILE A 13 4.19 -1.34 -29.65
N TYR A 14 3.81 -1.63 -28.39
CA TYR A 14 2.44 -1.51 -27.91
C TYR A 14 2.36 -1.44 -26.38
N GLY A 15 1.25 -0.86 -25.91
CA GLY A 15 0.90 -0.93 -24.48
C GLY A 15 1.28 0.30 -23.66
N GLU A 16 1.88 1.31 -24.28
CA GLU A 16 2.21 2.57 -23.62
C GLU A 16 1.85 3.75 -24.54
N VAL A 17 1.32 4.82 -23.94
CA VAL A 17 0.97 6.06 -24.65
C VAL A 17 2.21 6.87 -25.00
N LEU A 18 3.19 6.87 -24.10
CA LEU A 18 4.47 7.59 -24.26
C LEU A 18 5.61 6.60 -24.44
N PRO A 19 6.21 6.52 -25.64
CA PRO A 19 7.40 5.69 -25.86
C PRO A 19 8.57 6.22 -25.02
N TRP A 20 9.38 5.29 -24.49
CA TRP A 20 10.60 5.70 -23.80
C TRP A 20 11.66 6.18 -24.79
N GLN A 21 12.50 7.10 -24.34
CA GLN A 21 13.58 7.68 -25.13
C GLN A 21 14.89 7.63 -24.33
N SER A 22 16.00 7.44 -25.02
CA SER A 22 17.32 7.52 -24.38
C SER A 22 17.58 8.97 -23.95
N GLN A 23 18.08 9.14 -22.75
CA GLN A 23 18.40 10.42 -22.13
C GLN A 23 19.92 10.62 -22.07
N SER A 24 20.35 11.81 -21.66
CA SER A 24 21.77 12.18 -21.52
C SER A 24 22.54 11.33 -20.49
N SER A 25 21.86 10.62 -19.61
CA SER A 25 22.44 9.78 -18.56
C SER A 25 21.76 8.42 -18.54
N ALA A 26 22.53 7.36 -18.23
CA ALA A 26 22.01 6.00 -18.08
C ALA A 26 20.92 5.90 -17.00
N LEU A 27 21.06 6.65 -15.90
CA LEU A 27 20.07 6.70 -14.83
C LEU A 27 18.76 7.30 -15.32
N LEU A 28 18.81 8.42 -16.04
CA LEU A 28 17.63 9.08 -16.60
C LEU A 28 16.95 8.21 -17.67
N THR A 29 17.73 7.48 -18.46
CA THR A 29 17.21 6.51 -19.43
C THR A 29 16.48 5.37 -18.72
N LEU A 30 17.04 4.82 -17.64
CA LEU A 30 16.40 3.79 -16.83
C LEU A 30 15.09 4.31 -16.19
N MET A 31 15.11 5.52 -15.65
CA MET A 31 13.91 6.14 -15.07
C MET A 31 12.82 6.35 -16.13
N ASN A 32 13.20 6.77 -17.34
CA ASN A 32 12.25 6.92 -18.45
C ASN A 32 11.69 5.56 -18.90
N PHE A 33 12.53 4.51 -18.95
CA PHE A 33 12.11 3.16 -19.29
C PHE A 33 11.08 2.60 -18.27
N VAL A 34 11.27 2.86 -16.99
CA VAL A 34 10.37 2.40 -15.89
C VAL A 34 9.17 3.32 -15.69
N ASN A 35 9.14 4.48 -16.33
CA ASN A 35 8.04 5.40 -16.23
C ASN A 35 6.84 4.95 -17.09
N PHE A 36 5.80 4.43 -16.45
CA PHE A 36 4.58 3.95 -17.10
C PHE A 36 3.41 4.90 -16.88
N THR A 37 2.58 5.06 -17.92
CA THR A 37 1.38 5.89 -17.84
C THR A 37 0.36 5.25 -16.88
N LYS A 38 0.01 5.99 -15.84
CA LYS A 38 -0.84 5.56 -14.73
C LYS A 38 -2.31 5.94 -14.91
N TYR A 39 -2.56 7.07 -15.60
CA TYR A 39 -3.89 7.62 -15.81
C TYR A 39 -4.07 8.10 -17.27
N PRO A 40 -4.88 7.41 -18.10
CA PRO A 40 -5.47 6.08 -17.88
C PRO A 40 -4.38 4.99 -17.78
N PRO A 41 -4.64 3.89 -17.05
CA PRO A 41 -3.62 2.86 -16.85
C PRO A 41 -3.25 2.21 -18.19
N SER A 42 -1.97 2.26 -18.53
CA SER A 42 -1.44 1.61 -19.73
C SER A 42 -1.41 0.09 -19.55
N LEU A 43 -1.42 -0.65 -20.66
CA LEU A 43 -1.28 -2.11 -20.64
C LEU A 43 0.02 -2.52 -19.94
N ASN A 44 1.11 -1.82 -20.21
CA ASN A 44 2.41 -2.08 -19.59
C ASN A 44 2.39 -1.85 -18.08
N PHE A 45 1.70 -0.81 -17.61
CA PHE A 45 1.50 -0.58 -16.18
C PHE A 45 0.73 -1.74 -15.52
N LEU A 46 -0.35 -2.21 -16.15
CA LEU A 46 -1.13 -3.35 -15.64
C LEU A 46 -0.32 -4.64 -15.62
N MET A 47 0.43 -4.93 -16.69
CA MET A 47 1.28 -6.12 -16.77
C MET A 47 2.38 -6.12 -15.73
N LEU A 48 2.96 -4.94 -15.43
CA LEU A 48 3.97 -4.79 -14.40
C LEU A 48 3.38 -5.03 -13.00
N THR A 49 2.32 -4.31 -12.68
CA THR A 49 1.71 -4.36 -11.33
C THR A 49 1.13 -5.74 -11.02
N ILE A 50 0.36 -6.31 -11.94
CA ILE A 50 -0.20 -7.67 -11.77
C ILE A 50 0.91 -8.72 -11.80
N GLY A 51 1.90 -8.57 -12.68
CA GLY A 51 3.03 -9.50 -12.76
C GLY A 51 3.85 -9.54 -11.47
N ILE A 52 4.15 -8.39 -10.88
CA ILE A 52 4.85 -8.30 -9.59
C ILE A 52 3.95 -8.85 -8.47
N ALA A 53 2.67 -8.50 -8.45
CA ALA A 53 1.74 -9.00 -7.44
C ALA A 53 1.65 -10.53 -7.43
N LEU A 54 1.59 -11.17 -8.60
CA LEU A 54 1.57 -12.63 -8.71
C LEU A 54 2.89 -13.27 -8.25
N LEU A 55 4.03 -12.65 -8.57
CA LEU A 55 5.34 -13.12 -8.10
C LEU A 55 5.45 -13.01 -6.57
N MET A 56 5.00 -11.90 -6.00
CA MET A 56 4.98 -11.71 -4.55
C MET A 56 4.03 -12.70 -3.88
N LEU A 57 2.86 -12.96 -4.46
CA LEU A 57 1.91 -13.95 -3.94
C LEU A 57 2.54 -15.34 -3.90
N ALA A 58 3.13 -15.80 -5.02
CA ALA A 58 3.82 -17.08 -5.08
C ALA A 58 4.99 -17.18 -4.08
N TRP A 59 5.71 -16.07 -3.87
CA TRP A 59 6.77 -16.01 -2.87
C TRP A 59 6.23 -16.09 -1.45
N PHE A 60 5.16 -15.36 -1.13
CA PHE A 60 4.55 -15.37 0.20
C PHE A 60 3.95 -16.73 0.57
N GLU A 61 3.42 -17.50 -0.39
CA GLU A 61 2.95 -18.86 -0.16
C GLU A 61 4.07 -19.81 0.35
N THR A 62 5.33 -19.52 0.03
CA THR A 62 6.47 -20.32 0.49
C THR A 62 6.98 -19.92 1.87
N LEU A 63 6.55 -18.76 2.39
CA LEU A 63 7.01 -18.21 3.66
C LEU A 63 6.04 -18.60 4.79
N SER A 64 6.59 -19.24 5.80
CA SER A 64 5.86 -19.57 7.04
C SER A 64 6.64 -19.01 8.24
N ASN A 65 6.27 -17.80 8.67
CA ASN A 65 6.87 -17.17 9.83
C ASN A 65 5.88 -16.24 10.54
N LYS A 66 6.21 -15.82 11.77
CA LYS A 66 5.37 -14.93 12.59
C LYS A 66 5.00 -13.60 11.92
N PHE A 67 5.81 -13.16 10.97
CA PHE A 67 5.50 -11.94 10.21
C PHE A 67 4.36 -12.20 9.22
N MET A 68 4.36 -13.35 8.54
CA MET A 68 3.26 -13.75 7.66
C MET A 68 1.96 -13.94 8.43
N ASP A 69 2.02 -14.56 9.62
CA ASP A 69 0.84 -14.69 10.51
C ASP A 69 0.25 -13.31 10.86
N ALA A 70 1.10 -12.32 11.12
CA ALA A 70 0.65 -10.96 11.38
C ALA A 70 0.03 -10.30 10.12
N MET A 71 0.60 -10.51 8.94
CA MET A 71 0.06 -10.02 7.67
C MET A 71 -1.29 -10.68 7.34
N GLU A 72 -1.45 -11.97 7.63
CA GLU A 72 -2.72 -12.68 7.49
C GLU A 72 -3.82 -12.05 8.37
N VAL A 73 -3.50 -11.69 9.61
CA VAL A 73 -4.43 -10.98 10.49
C VAL A 73 -4.91 -9.68 9.85
N PHE A 74 -4.02 -8.88 9.28
CA PHE A 74 -4.39 -7.64 8.60
C PHE A 74 -5.20 -7.89 7.32
N GLY A 75 -4.83 -8.91 6.54
CA GLY A 75 -5.54 -9.31 5.32
C GLY A 75 -6.91 -9.92 5.55
N SER A 76 -7.18 -10.47 6.74
CA SER A 76 -8.44 -11.14 7.04
C SER A 76 -9.63 -10.18 7.26
N ALA A 77 -9.37 -8.91 7.62
CA ALA A 77 -10.39 -7.91 7.92
C ALA A 77 -10.03 -6.52 7.36
N PRO A 78 -9.85 -6.36 6.04
CA PRO A 78 -9.31 -5.13 5.45
C PRO A 78 -10.23 -3.92 5.64
N MET A 79 -11.55 -4.10 5.55
CA MET A 79 -12.51 -3.01 5.75
C MET A 79 -12.54 -2.53 7.20
N PHE A 80 -12.45 -3.46 8.15
CA PHE A 80 -12.40 -3.12 9.56
C PHE A 80 -11.16 -2.26 9.89
N ILE A 81 -9.98 -2.67 9.40
CA ILE A 81 -8.73 -1.92 9.60
C ILE A 81 -8.82 -0.55 8.94
N TYR A 82 -9.35 -0.50 7.70
CA TYR A 82 -9.49 0.76 6.97
C TYR A 82 -10.34 1.77 7.75
N ILE A 83 -11.47 1.37 8.27
CA ILE A 83 -12.33 2.25 9.06
C ILE A 83 -11.66 2.62 10.38
N LEU A 84 -11.14 1.62 11.09
CA LEU A 84 -10.56 1.82 12.42
C LEU A 84 -9.35 2.77 12.38
N HIS A 85 -8.42 2.60 11.42
CA HIS A 85 -7.25 3.48 11.34
C HIS A 85 -7.62 4.93 11.05
N LEU A 86 -8.66 5.18 10.23
CA LEU A 86 -9.12 6.56 9.96
C LEU A 86 -9.65 7.22 11.23
N TYR A 87 -10.45 6.50 12.03
CA TYR A 87 -10.94 7.04 13.30
C TYR A 87 -9.82 7.25 14.32
N VAL A 88 -8.89 6.31 14.42
CA VAL A 88 -7.75 6.45 15.33
C VAL A 88 -6.87 7.64 14.93
N LEU A 89 -6.60 7.81 13.63
CA LEU A 89 -5.86 8.98 13.14
C LEU A 89 -6.60 10.28 13.39
N LEU A 90 -7.91 10.33 13.13
CA LEU A 90 -8.74 11.52 13.37
C LEU A 90 -8.73 11.90 14.85
N ILE A 91 -8.95 10.95 15.75
CA ILE A 91 -8.96 11.19 17.19
C ILE A 91 -7.57 11.64 17.66
N SER A 92 -6.52 10.94 17.24
CA SER A 92 -5.14 11.29 17.58
C SER A 92 -4.79 12.70 17.10
N TYR A 93 -5.16 13.04 15.88
CA TYR A 93 -4.97 14.39 15.33
C TYR A 93 -5.69 15.46 16.16
N ARG A 94 -6.96 15.21 16.53
CA ARG A 94 -7.74 16.14 17.37
C ARG A 94 -7.13 16.31 18.76
N ILE A 95 -6.61 15.25 19.36
CA ILE A 95 -5.93 15.31 20.66
C ILE A 95 -4.64 16.14 20.54
N VAL A 96 -3.82 15.87 19.52
CA VAL A 96 -2.57 16.62 19.31
C VAL A 96 -2.85 18.10 19.06
N LEU A 97 -3.83 18.42 18.22
CA LEU A 97 -4.23 19.80 17.94
C LEU A 97 -4.72 20.53 19.20
N ALA A 98 -5.46 19.83 20.08
CA ALA A 98 -5.96 20.41 21.32
C ALA A 98 -4.89 20.59 22.40
N THR A 99 -3.84 19.75 22.41
CA THR A 99 -2.79 19.76 23.45
C THR A 99 -1.57 20.58 23.06
N VAL A 100 -1.15 20.51 21.81
CA VAL A 100 0.07 21.17 21.30
C VAL A 100 -0.28 22.48 20.58
N GLY A 101 -1.49 22.56 20.01
CA GLY A 101 -1.92 23.68 19.19
C GLY A 101 -1.51 23.56 17.72
N PRO A 102 -1.99 24.47 16.87
CA PRO A 102 -1.61 24.53 15.46
C PRO A 102 -0.20 25.08 15.28
N ASN A 103 0.56 24.54 14.32
CA ASN A 103 1.90 25.02 13.96
C ASN A 103 1.98 25.51 12.50
N VAL A 104 0.98 25.20 11.67
CA VAL A 104 0.88 25.66 10.27
C VAL A 104 -0.54 26.16 10.01
N GLY A 105 -0.74 27.50 10.13
CA GLY A 105 -2.07 28.09 10.07
C GLY A 105 -2.99 27.53 11.16
N ASP A 106 -4.17 27.01 10.78
CA ASP A 106 -5.12 26.38 11.70
C ASP A 106 -4.90 24.85 11.85
N LEU A 107 -3.83 24.33 11.28
CA LEU A 107 -3.54 22.90 11.25
C LEU A 107 -2.28 22.56 12.03
N PHE A 108 -2.19 21.33 12.48
CA PHE A 108 -0.95 20.74 12.99
C PHE A 108 -0.29 19.90 11.90
N ALA A 109 0.99 20.18 11.61
CA ALA A 109 1.80 19.41 10.66
C ALA A 109 3.04 18.84 11.36
N LEU A 110 3.53 17.73 10.81
CA LEU A 110 4.77 17.09 11.26
C LEU A 110 5.97 17.76 10.55
N ASP A 111 7.01 18.09 11.31
CA ASP A 111 8.20 18.78 10.80
C ASP A 111 9.11 17.85 9.99
N TYR A 112 9.12 16.54 10.31
CA TYR A 112 10.05 15.58 9.73
C TYR A 112 9.36 14.31 9.22
N VAL A 113 9.79 13.81 8.08
CA VAL A 113 9.25 12.60 7.45
C VAL A 113 9.42 11.36 8.33
N TRP A 114 10.49 11.27 9.12
CA TRP A 114 10.69 10.14 10.03
C TRP A 114 9.61 10.01 11.12
N GLN A 115 9.03 11.14 11.55
CA GLN A 115 7.90 11.15 12.51
C GLN A 115 6.67 10.45 11.90
N LEU A 116 6.43 10.67 10.60
CA LEU A 116 5.36 9.98 9.88
C LEU A 116 5.56 8.46 9.89
N TRP A 117 6.79 7.99 9.64
CA TRP A 117 7.12 6.58 9.68
C TRP A 117 6.98 5.99 11.09
N ALA A 118 7.39 6.73 12.11
CA ALA A 118 7.24 6.30 13.51
C ALA A 118 5.76 6.17 13.91
N ILE A 119 4.93 7.17 13.53
CA ILE A 119 3.48 7.12 13.78
C ILE A 119 2.83 5.96 13.03
N ALA A 120 3.20 5.73 11.76
CA ALA A 120 2.68 4.62 10.97
C ALA A 120 3.03 3.25 11.61
N ALA A 121 4.26 3.07 12.06
CA ALA A 121 4.69 1.85 12.75
C ALA A 121 3.94 1.64 14.07
N LEU A 122 3.80 2.70 14.88
CA LEU A 122 3.05 2.66 16.13
C LEU A 122 1.57 2.33 15.89
N LEU A 123 0.98 2.96 14.87
CA LEU A 123 -0.40 2.72 14.48
C LEU A 123 -0.62 1.26 14.06
N MET A 124 0.24 0.71 13.21
CA MET A 124 0.16 -0.69 12.80
C MET A 124 0.27 -1.63 14.01
N TRP A 125 1.19 -1.37 14.92
CA TRP A 125 1.34 -2.15 16.15
C TRP A 125 0.10 -2.07 17.05
N ALA A 126 -0.45 -0.89 17.24
CA ALA A 126 -1.65 -0.68 18.06
C ALA A 126 -2.89 -1.33 17.44
N LEU A 127 -3.04 -1.25 16.11
CA LEU A 127 -4.18 -1.82 15.38
C LEU A 127 -4.11 -3.35 15.26
N TYR A 128 -2.96 -3.96 15.46
CA TYR A 128 -2.82 -5.42 15.40
C TYR A 128 -3.76 -6.15 16.37
N TYR A 129 -3.80 -5.70 17.62
CA TYR A 129 -4.62 -6.36 18.66
C TYR A 129 -6.13 -6.31 18.39
N PRO A 130 -6.75 -5.15 18.12
CA PRO A 130 -8.16 -5.10 17.81
C PRO A 130 -8.50 -5.83 16.51
N THR A 131 -7.61 -5.78 15.50
CA THR A 131 -7.81 -6.52 14.24
C THR A 131 -7.79 -8.02 14.46
N LYS A 132 -6.84 -8.52 15.25
CA LYS A 132 -6.77 -9.95 15.62
C LYS A 132 -8.01 -10.41 16.37
N ALA A 133 -8.51 -9.60 17.30
CA ALA A 133 -9.73 -9.89 18.03
C ALA A 133 -10.95 -9.94 17.08
N PHE A 134 -11.05 -8.97 16.17
CA PHE A 134 -12.12 -8.93 15.19
C PHE A 134 -12.02 -10.07 14.18
N ALA A 135 -10.84 -10.41 13.67
CA ALA A 135 -10.63 -11.55 12.79
C ALA A 135 -11.10 -12.86 13.43
N LYS A 136 -10.75 -13.08 14.70
CA LYS A 136 -11.22 -14.24 15.46
C LYS A 136 -12.75 -14.26 15.61
N PHE A 137 -13.37 -13.11 15.89
CA PHE A 137 -14.82 -12.97 15.96
C PHE A 137 -15.48 -13.24 14.60
N LYS A 138 -14.93 -12.71 13.51
CA LYS A 138 -15.38 -12.91 12.14
C LYS A 138 -15.41 -14.40 11.75
N HIS A 139 -14.37 -15.14 12.07
CA HIS A 139 -14.29 -16.58 11.79
C HIS A 139 -15.21 -17.44 12.67
N GLY A 140 -15.51 -16.97 13.88
CA GLY A 140 -16.40 -17.69 14.81
C GLY A 140 -17.90 -17.38 14.65
N THR A 141 -18.27 -16.42 13.80
CA THR A 141 -19.64 -15.94 13.69
C THR A 141 -20.27 -16.28 12.34
N ASN A 142 -21.56 -16.64 12.35
CA ASN A 142 -22.34 -16.92 11.14
C ASN A 142 -23.13 -15.70 10.61
N MET A 143 -22.92 -14.52 11.19
CA MET A 143 -23.62 -13.30 10.79
C MET A 143 -23.17 -12.84 9.40
N ALA A 144 -24.12 -12.73 8.45
CA ALA A 144 -23.83 -12.41 7.05
C ALA A 144 -23.12 -11.05 6.89
N TRP A 145 -23.51 -10.03 7.65
CA TRP A 145 -22.95 -8.69 7.55
C TRP A 145 -21.47 -8.60 8.02
N VAL A 146 -21.06 -9.44 8.97
CA VAL A 146 -19.66 -9.49 9.46
C VAL A 146 -18.69 -9.96 8.38
N LYS A 147 -19.18 -10.73 7.40
CA LYS A 147 -18.36 -11.23 6.29
C LYS A 147 -17.91 -10.14 5.33
N TYR A 148 -18.56 -8.98 5.32
CA TYR A 148 -18.19 -7.85 4.48
C TYR A 148 -17.07 -6.96 5.09
N PHE A 149 -16.79 -7.10 6.37
CA PHE A 149 -15.69 -6.45 7.07
C PHE A 149 -14.47 -7.36 7.16
#